data_6ee0c888868cef37df68e3c3a4cf0d66
#
_entry.id   6ee0c888868cef37df68e3c3a4cf0d66
#
_cell.length_a   1.000
_cell.length_b   1.000
_cell.length_c   1.000
_cell.angle_alpha   90.00
_cell.angle_beta   90.00
_cell.angle_gamma   90.00
#
_symmetry.space_group_name_H-M   'P 1'
#
loop_
_entity.id
_entity.type
_entity.pdbx_description
1 polymer ?
#
loop_
_entity_poly.entity_id
_entity_poly.type
_entity_poly.pdbx_seq_one_letter_code
_entity_poly.pdbx_strand_id
1 'polypeptide(L)'
;MLSRAGAAVLLRSLGGRPEGRFSLRLDMPAGGGAAASTAARVALARAAGVTDPKTIVLACLGSEGAGDPLMLDDPGGLLWASRPGRVLARPPARPRMEIVGGFFGPMRRTDPRDAAFPDIADHSDAWPAACGDLAGVAALASESARRTIRLRGPADDPTETLAAAKGALGFVIAHTGAARGLIFAPGTVPETMPAALRASGFRHILRFRIGGGR
;
A
#
# COMPACT_ATOMS: atom_id res chain seq x y z
N MET A 1 -10.99 9.15 4.14
CA MET A 1 -12.16 8.30 4.40
C MET A 1 -13.22 8.60 3.35
N LEU A 2 -13.95 7.59 2.88
CA LEU A 2 -15.04 7.76 1.93
C LEU A 2 -16.13 8.63 2.56
N SER A 3 -16.41 9.79 1.98
CA SER A 3 -17.48 10.67 2.44
C SER A 3 -18.85 10.16 1.97
N ARG A 4 -19.93 10.64 2.59
CA ARG A 4 -21.29 10.32 2.15
C ARG A 4 -21.51 10.68 0.67
N ALA A 5 -21.03 11.84 0.24
CA ALA A 5 -21.11 12.25 -1.14
C ALA A 5 -20.28 11.33 -2.06
N GLY A 6 -19.05 10.96 -1.66
CA GLY A 6 -18.21 10.02 -2.41
C GLY A 6 -18.83 8.62 -2.49
N ALA A 7 -19.47 8.15 -1.43
CA ALA A 7 -20.20 6.88 -1.45
C ALA A 7 -21.38 6.92 -2.45
N ALA A 8 -22.15 8.01 -2.45
CA ALA A 8 -23.26 8.19 -3.38
C ALA A 8 -22.78 8.25 -4.85
N VAL A 9 -21.67 8.94 -5.11
CA VAL A 9 -21.07 8.98 -6.47
C VAL A 9 -20.64 7.58 -6.90
N LEU A 10 -19.94 6.85 -6.03
CA LEU A 10 -19.49 5.49 -6.31
C LEU A 10 -20.68 4.56 -6.60
N LEU A 11 -21.73 4.56 -5.77
CA LEU A 11 -22.90 3.70 -5.97
C LEU A 11 -23.60 4.00 -7.29
N ARG A 12 -23.74 5.27 -7.67
CA ARG A 12 -24.31 5.64 -8.98
C ARG A 12 -23.44 5.15 -10.15
N SER A 13 -22.11 5.27 -10.06
CA SER A 13 -21.20 4.78 -11.11
C SER A 13 -21.24 3.25 -11.26
N LEU A 14 -21.66 2.55 -10.22
CA LEU A 14 -21.89 1.10 -10.23
C LEU A 14 -23.30 0.71 -10.68
N GLY A 15 -24.15 1.67 -11.12
CA GLY A 15 -25.53 1.42 -11.51
C GLY A 15 -26.49 1.24 -10.33
N GLY A 16 -26.03 1.43 -9.11
CA GLY A 16 -26.81 1.31 -7.90
C GLY A 16 -27.49 2.62 -7.47
N ARG A 17 -28.50 2.49 -6.60
CA ARG A 17 -29.12 3.65 -5.96
C ARG A 17 -28.38 3.97 -4.66
N PRO A 18 -28.10 5.23 -4.37
CA PRO A 18 -27.40 5.63 -3.13
C PRO A 18 -28.37 5.68 -1.93
N GLU A 19 -29.18 4.64 -1.80
CA GLU A 19 -30.20 4.47 -0.74
C GLU A 19 -29.69 3.51 0.32
N GLY A 20 -30.18 3.67 1.55
CA GLY A 20 -29.82 2.81 2.65
C GLY A 20 -28.80 3.43 3.63
N ARG A 21 -28.47 2.66 4.66
CA ARG A 21 -27.48 3.03 5.68
C ARG A 21 -26.28 2.10 5.56
N PHE A 22 -25.12 2.67 5.36
CA PHE A 22 -23.85 1.93 5.34
C PHE A 22 -23.02 2.33 6.57
N SER A 23 -22.43 1.34 7.24
CA SER A 23 -21.44 1.53 8.29
C SER A 23 -20.09 1.00 7.79
N LEU A 24 -19.06 1.82 7.84
CA LEU A 24 -17.70 1.45 7.45
C LEU A 24 -16.79 1.53 8.67
N ARG A 25 -16.21 0.39 9.05
CA ARG A 25 -15.14 0.30 10.03
C ARG A 25 -13.80 0.12 9.34
N LEU A 26 -12.82 0.89 9.75
CA LEU A 26 -11.43 0.79 9.28
C LEU A 26 -10.54 0.52 10.48
N ASP A 27 -9.74 -0.54 10.39
CA ASP A 27 -8.75 -0.88 11.43
C ASP A 27 -7.41 -0.15 11.20
N MET A 28 -7.22 0.44 10.01
CA MET A 28 -6.04 1.24 9.66
C MET A 28 -6.39 2.73 9.55
N PRO A 29 -5.47 3.63 9.92
CA PRO A 29 -5.68 5.06 9.82
C PRO A 29 -5.97 5.51 8.39
N ALA A 30 -7.02 6.29 8.22
CA ALA A 30 -7.34 6.91 6.93
C ALA A 30 -6.24 7.92 6.53
N GLY A 31 -5.81 7.89 5.27
CA GLY A 31 -4.70 8.74 4.80
C GLY A 31 -3.32 8.21 5.16
N GLY A 32 -3.24 7.01 5.73
CA GLY A 32 -1.97 6.36 6.05
C GLY A 32 -1.18 5.89 4.83
N GLY A 33 -1.79 5.79 3.66
CA GLY A 33 -1.13 5.24 2.47
C GLY A 33 -1.10 3.71 2.42
N ALA A 34 -1.98 3.05 3.20
CA ALA A 34 -2.09 1.60 3.29
C ALA A 34 -3.39 1.10 2.60
N ALA A 35 -3.69 1.59 1.41
CA ALA A 35 -4.82 1.18 0.58
C ALA A 35 -6.23 1.32 1.20
N ALA A 36 -6.37 1.98 2.36
CA ALA A 36 -7.63 2.08 3.09
C ALA A 36 -8.77 2.73 2.26
N SER A 37 -8.43 3.63 1.34
CA SER A 37 -9.41 4.30 0.48
C SER A 37 -9.99 3.36 -0.56
N THR A 38 -9.14 2.61 -1.24
CA THR A 38 -9.57 1.58 -2.21
C THR A 38 -10.34 0.46 -1.50
N ALA A 39 -9.86 0.00 -0.33
CA ALA A 39 -10.54 -1.02 0.47
C ALA A 39 -11.97 -0.62 0.83
N ALA A 40 -12.18 0.64 1.24
CA ALA A 40 -13.51 1.16 1.54
C ALA A 40 -14.46 1.12 0.34
N ARG A 41 -13.94 1.45 -0.87
CA ARG A 41 -14.73 1.41 -2.11
C ARG A 41 -15.06 0.01 -2.54
N VAL A 42 -14.10 -0.89 -2.50
CA VAL A 42 -14.32 -2.32 -2.79
C VAL A 42 -15.36 -2.91 -1.86
N ALA A 43 -15.26 -2.63 -0.55
CA ALA A 43 -16.23 -3.10 0.44
C ALA A 43 -17.64 -2.56 0.13
N LEU A 44 -17.77 -1.27 -0.19
CA LEU A 44 -19.06 -0.67 -0.53
C LEU A 44 -19.62 -1.23 -1.84
N ALA A 45 -18.80 -1.43 -2.87
CA ALA A 45 -19.22 -2.03 -4.13
C ALA A 45 -19.75 -3.45 -3.92
N ARG A 46 -19.03 -4.27 -3.16
CA ARG A 46 -19.45 -5.63 -2.82
C ARG A 46 -20.73 -5.66 -1.98
N ALA A 47 -20.87 -4.75 -1.01
CA ALA A 47 -22.09 -4.61 -0.22
C ALA A 47 -23.30 -4.18 -1.07
N ALA A 48 -23.07 -3.50 -2.19
CA ALA A 48 -24.09 -3.17 -3.18
C ALA A 48 -24.34 -4.28 -4.23
N GLY A 49 -23.73 -5.46 -4.05
CA GLY A 49 -23.91 -6.62 -4.94
C GLY A 49 -23.01 -6.61 -6.19
N VAL A 50 -22.10 -5.65 -6.33
CA VAL A 50 -21.17 -5.60 -7.47
C VAL A 50 -19.90 -6.36 -7.14
N THR A 51 -19.65 -7.45 -7.88
CA THR A 51 -18.50 -8.34 -7.68
C THR A 51 -17.53 -8.36 -8.85
N ASP A 52 -17.94 -7.86 -10.03
CA ASP A 52 -17.07 -7.80 -11.21
C ASP A 52 -15.86 -6.88 -10.95
N PRO A 53 -14.61 -7.42 -10.99
CA PRO A 53 -13.42 -6.65 -10.68
C PRO A 53 -13.20 -5.47 -11.62
N LYS A 54 -13.51 -5.60 -12.91
CA LYS A 54 -13.30 -4.53 -13.89
C LYS A 54 -14.20 -3.35 -13.61
N THR A 55 -15.47 -3.60 -13.31
CA THR A 55 -16.43 -2.57 -12.92
C THR A 55 -15.98 -1.83 -11.66
N ILE A 56 -15.49 -2.57 -10.66
CA ILE A 56 -14.98 -1.97 -9.41
C ILE A 56 -13.71 -1.13 -9.66
N VAL A 57 -12.77 -1.60 -10.51
CA VAL A 57 -11.58 -0.82 -10.90
C VAL A 57 -12.01 0.52 -11.51
N LEU A 58 -12.90 0.49 -12.51
CA LEU A 58 -13.35 1.71 -13.19
C LEU A 58 -14.03 2.69 -12.24
N ALA A 59 -14.86 2.19 -11.32
CA ALA A 59 -15.52 3.02 -10.31
C ALA A 59 -14.52 3.62 -9.30
N CYS A 60 -13.48 2.88 -8.92
CA CYS A 60 -12.40 3.41 -8.07
C CYS A 60 -11.61 4.51 -8.79
N LEU A 61 -11.23 4.29 -10.06
CA LEU A 61 -10.52 5.28 -10.86
C LEU A 61 -11.33 6.55 -11.07
N GLY A 62 -12.61 6.42 -11.43
CA GLY A 62 -13.51 7.56 -11.61
C GLY A 62 -13.74 8.39 -10.35
N SER A 63 -13.58 7.78 -9.17
CA SER A 63 -13.79 8.46 -7.88
C SER A 63 -12.53 9.03 -7.24
N GLU A 64 -11.33 8.49 -7.54
CA GLU A 64 -10.05 8.88 -6.90
C GLU A 64 -8.91 9.12 -7.87
N GLY A 65 -9.08 8.84 -9.16
CA GLY A 65 -8.02 8.96 -10.16
C GLY A 65 -6.88 7.94 -10.02
N ALA A 66 -6.97 7.05 -9.05
CA ALA A 66 -6.04 5.95 -8.81
C ALA A 66 -6.72 4.88 -7.94
N GLY A 67 -6.17 3.67 -7.91
CA GLY A 67 -6.65 2.60 -7.05
C GLY A 67 -5.64 1.47 -6.92
N ASP A 68 -5.71 0.76 -5.80
CA ASP A 68 -4.93 -0.46 -5.56
C ASP A 68 -5.68 -1.67 -6.12
N PRO A 69 -5.02 -2.79 -6.45
CA PRO A 69 -5.66 -3.94 -7.13
C PRO A 69 -6.49 -4.85 -6.20
N LEU A 70 -7.05 -4.34 -5.10
CA LEU A 70 -7.70 -5.12 -4.03
C LEU A 70 -8.95 -5.89 -4.48
N MET A 71 -9.54 -5.54 -5.63
CA MET A 71 -10.68 -6.24 -6.20
C MET A 71 -10.29 -7.41 -7.09
N LEU A 72 -9.00 -7.51 -7.47
CA LEU A 72 -8.50 -8.58 -8.33
C LEU A 72 -8.10 -9.81 -7.51
N ASP A 73 -8.08 -10.96 -8.18
CA ASP A 73 -7.53 -12.18 -7.61
C ASP A 73 -6.01 -12.04 -7.46
N ASP A 74 -5.47 -12.51 -6.33
CA ASP A 74 -4.06 -12.43 -5.98
C ASP A 74 -3.43 -11.04 -6.22
N PRO A 75 -3.94 -9.98 -5.61
CA PRO A 75 -3.44 -8.62 -5.84
C PRO A 75 -1.97 -8.48 -5.47
N GLY A 76 -1.47 -9.34 -4.60
CA GLY A 76 -0.08 -9.40 -4.21
C GLY A 76 0.87 -9.91 -5.30
N GLY A 77 0.39 -10.71 -6.25
CA GLY A 77 1.16 -11.24 -7.38
C GLY A 77 1.21 -10.33 -8.60
N LEU A 78 0.79 -9.07 -8.49
CA LEU A 78 0.68 -8.15 -9.62
C LEU A 78 1.71 -7.03 -9.56
N LEU A 79 2.30 -6.69 -10.71
CA LEU A 79 2.87 -5.37 -10.95
C LEU A 79 1.73 -4.50 -11.49
N TRP A 80 1.31 -3.53 -10.70
CA TRP A 80 0.09 -2.76 -10.93
C TRP A 80 0.36 -1.27 -11.13
N ALA A 81 -0.20 -0.72 -12.19
CA ALA A 81 -0.18 0.72 -12.43
C ALA A 81 -1.46 1.36 -11.86
N SER A 82 -1.33 2.02 -10.72
CA SER A 82 -2.46 2.51 -9.92
C SER A 82 -3.32 3.57 -10.64
N ARG A 83 -2.72 4.46 -11.44
CA ARG A 83 -3.44 5.52 -12.15
C ARG A 83 -4.16 5.05 -13.41
N PRO A 84 -3.53 4.29 -14.32
CA PRO A 84 -4.26 3.72 -15.45
C PRO A 84 -5.14 2.52 -15.05
N GLY A 85 -5.03 2.01 -13.82
CA GLY A 85 -5.85 0.91 -13.32
C GLY A 85 -5.64 -0.39 -14.09
N ARG A 86 -4.39 -0.75 -14.38
CA ARG A 86 -4.07 -1.94 -15.17
C ARG A 86 -2.89 -2.73 -14.62
N VAL A 87 -2.93 -4.03 -14.85
CA VAL A 87 -1.80 -4.94 -14.62
C VAL A 87 -0.74 -4.68 -15.69
N LEU A 88 0.50 -4.41 -15.26
CA LEU A 88 1.66 -4.29 -16.14
C LEU A 88 2.32 -5.63 -16.37
N ALA A 89 2.47 -6.43 -15.32
CA ALA A 89 3.05 -7.76 -15.37
C ALA A 89 2.53 -8.66 -14.24
N ARG A 90 2.74 -9.97 -14.39
CA ARG A 90 2.61 -10.97 -13.34
C ARG A 90 3.99 -11.56 -13.06
N PRO A 91 4.78 -10.96 -12.20
CA PRO A 91 6.11 -11.44 -11.87
C PRO A 91 6.04 -12.80 -11.16
N PRO A 92 7.17 -13.52 -11.05
CA PRO A 92 7.27 -14.72 -10.22
C PRO A 92 6.82 -14.46 -8.79
N ALA A 93 6.41 -15.52 -8.11
CA ALA A 93 6.02 -15.43 -6.70
C ALA A 93 7.20 -14.88 -5.86
N ARG A 94 6.91 -13.85 -5.08
CA ARG A 94 7.93 -13.25 -4.20
C ARG A 94 8.28 -14.20 -3.06
N PRO A 95 9.52 -14.17 -2.58
CA PRO A 95 9.93 -14.88 -1.37
C PRO A 95 9.04 -14.50 -0.20
N ARG A 96 8.86 -15.44 0.73
CA ARG A 96 8.20 -15.13 2.01
C ARG A 96 9.02 -14.11 2.77
N MET A 97 8.35 -13.07 3.25
CA MET A 97 8.96 -12.04 4.09
C MET A 97 8.01 -11.63 5.21
N GLU A 98 8.57 -11.07 6.25
CA GLU A 98 7.85 -10.55 7.38
C GLU A 98 8.05 -9.04 7.45
N ILE A 99 6.95 -8.30 7.51
CA ILE A 99 6.96 -6.85 7.59
C ILE A 99 6.54 -6.45 8.99
N VAL A 100 7.32 -5.58 9.60
CA VAL A 100 6.94 -4.90 10.84
C VAL A 100 7.09 -3.40 10.64
N GLY A 101 6.08 -2.64 11.03
CA GLY A 101 6.07 -1.21 10.79
C GLY A 101 4.91 -0.51 11.47
N GLY A 102 4.58 0.65 10.97
CA GLY A 102 3.51 1.48 11.49
C GLY A 102 3.38 2.76 10.68
N PHE A 103 2.91 3.82 11.32
CA PHE A 103 2.69 5.10 10.67
C PHE A 103 3.55 6.17 11.32
N PHE A 104 4.40 6.84 10.52
CA PHE A 104 5.27 7.93 10.92
C PHE A 104 4.95 9.20 10.15
N GLY A 105 4.89 10.34 10.83
CA GLY A 105 4.55 11.62 10.24
C GLY A 105 3.04 11.84 10.02
N PRO A 106 2.66 12.86 9.22
CA PRO A 106 1.27 13.22 9.01
C PRO A 106 0.53 12.26 8.09
N MET A 107 -0.74 11.99 8.42
CA MET A 107 -1.64 11.29 7.52
C MET A 107 -2.01 12.22 6.36
N ARG A 108 -1.80 11.78 5.13
CA ARG A 108 -2.12 12.56 3.93
C ARG A 108 -3.07 11.80 3.03
N ARG A 109 -4.13 12.47 2.58
CA ARG A 109 -4.98 11.93 1.52
C ARG A 109 -4.24 12.04 0.19
N THR A 110 -4.38 11.04 -0.67
CA THR A 110 -3.94 11.12 -2.06
C THR A 110 -4.72 12.22 -2.79
N ASP A 111 -4.03 13.16 -3.41
CA ASP A 111 -4.62 14.10 -4.36
C ASP A 111 -4.54 13.44 -5.75
N PRO A 112 -5.64 13.26 -6.47
CA PRO A 112 -5.61 12.71 -7.83
C PRO A 112 -4.74 13.54 -8.81
N ARG A 113 -4.56 14.82 -8.54
CA ARG A 113 -3.74 15.74 -9.36
C ARG A 113 -2.26 15.72 -9.00
N ASP A 114 -1.90 15.13 -7.86
CA ASP A 114 -0.51 15.04 -7.42
C ASP A 114 0.26 14.09 -8.35
N ALA A 115 1.12 14.64 -9.19
CA ALA A 115 1.98 13.91 -10.11
C ALA A 115 3.45 13.85 -9.64
N ALA A 116 3.77 14.41 -8.47
CA ALA A 116 5.13 14.47 -7.93
C ALA A 116 5.55 13.13 -7.32
N PHE A 117 5.78 12.13 -8.15
CA PHE A 117 6.32 10.84 -7.76
C PHE A 117 7.69 10.62 -8.40
N PRO A 118 8.61 9.89 -7.73
CA PRO A 118 9.87 9.54 -8.36
C PRO A 118 9.64 8.62 -9.56
N ASP A 119 10.49 8.75 -10.57
CA ASP A 119 10.54 7.77 -11.64
C ASP A 119 11.08 6.44 -11.08
N ILE A 120 10.36 5.36 -11.37
CA ILE A 120 10.66 3.99 -10.96
C ILE A 120 10.57 3.02 -12.16
N ALA A 121 10.71 3.49 -13.40
CA ALA A 121 10.65 2.63 -14.57
C ALA A 121 11.70 1.52 -14.49
N ASP A 122 12.93 1.87 -14.15
CA ASP A 122 14.04 0.93 -13.91
C ASP A 122 13.72 -0.11 -12.81
N HIS A 123 12.99 0.26 -11.77
CA HIS A 123 12.55 -0.67 -10.72
C HIS A 123 11.47 -1.62 -11.24
N SER A 124 10.55 -1.11 -12.06
CA SER A 124 9.52 -1.93 -12.69
C SER A 124 10.12 -2.99 -13.59
N ASP A 125 11.16 -2.64 -14.35
CA ASP A 125 11.89 -3.55 -15.24
C ASP A 125 12.71 -4.59 -14.46
N ALA A 126 13.35 -4.19 -13.35
CA ALA A 126 14.14 -5.08 -12.50
C ALA A 126 13.29 -5.97 -11.58
N TRP A 127 12.02 -5.61 -11.35
CA TRP A 127 11.15 -6.27 -10.37
C TRP A 127 10.97 -7.79 -10.59
N PRO A 128 10.73 -8.30 -11.84
CA PRO A 128 10.59 -9.73 -12.07
C PRO A 128 11.82 -10.55 -11.66
N ALA A 129 13.01 -10.03 -11.94
CA ALA A 129 14.27 -10.70 -11.54
C ALA A 129 14.49 -10.66 -10.03
N ALA A 130 14.19 -9.51 -9.40
CA ALA A 130 14.30 -9.34 -7.95
C ALA A 130 13.34 -10.27 -7.17
N CYS A 131 12.21 -10.66 -7.74
CA CYS A 131 11.25 -11.57 -7.10
C CYS A 131 11.82 -12.98 -6.82
N GLY A 132 12.94 -13.36 -7.43
CA GLY A 132 13.61 -14.64 -7.16
C GLY A 132 14.38 -14.67 -5.84
N ASP A 133 14.68 -13.53 -5.23
CA ASP A 133 15.53 -13.41 -4.04
C ASP A 133 15.03 -12.36 -3.07
N LEU A 134 14.99 -12.71 -1.76
CA LEU A 134 14.51 -11.82 -0.71
C LEU A 134 15.39 -10.57 -0.55
N ALA A 135 16.69 -10.71 -0.68
CA ALA A 135 17.61 -9.57 -0.60
C ALA A 135 17.40 -8.61 -1.79
N GLY A 136 17.20 -9.14 -2.99
CA GLY A 136 16.88 -8.36 -4.19
C GLY A 136 15.59 -7.58 -4.05
N VAL A 137 14.50 -8.22 -3.58
CA VAL A 137 13.23 -7.55 -3.29
C VAL A 137 13.41 -6.43 -2.26
N ALA A 138 14.12 -6.70 -1.16
CA ALA A 138 14.33 -5.75 -0.10
C ALA A 138 15.19 -4.56 -0.55
N ALA A 139 16.21 -4.79 -1.37
CA ALA A 139 17.08 -3.75 -1.93
C ALA A 139 16.28 -2.83 -2.86
N LEU A 140 15.52 -3.39 -3.81
CA LEU A 140 14.68 -2.60 -4.72
C LEU A 140 13.63 -1.78 -3.98
N ALA A 141 12.95 -2.40 -3.01
CA ALA A 141 11.96 -1.72 -2.17
C ALA A 141 12.58 -0.54 -1.39
N SER A 142 13.78 -0.76 -0.84
CA SER A 142 14.51 0.29 -0.10
C SER A 142 14.92 1.45 -1.01
N GLU A 143 15.39 1.17 -2.23
CA GLU A 143 15.76 2.24 -3.16
C GLU A 143 14.54 3.04 -3.62
N SER A 144 13.42 2.38 -3.90
CA SER A 144 12.14 3.07 -4.18
C SER A 144 11.71 3.96 -3.01
N ALA A 145 11.86 3.45 -1.77
CA ALA A 145 11.58 4.21 -0.56
C ALA A 145 12.48 5.44 -0.42
N ARG A 146 13.80 5.30 -0.67
CA ARG A 146 14.76 6.42 -0.65
C ARG A 146 14.41 7.49 -1.68
N ARG A 147 14.06 7.10 -2.91
CA ARG A 147 13.63 8.06 -3.95
C ARG A 147 12.38 8.83 -3.49
N THR A 148 11.43 8.15 -2.84
CA THR A 148 10.23 8.79 -2.32
C THR A 148 10.55 9.72 -1.14
N ILE A 149 11.43 9.33 -0.21
CA ILE A 149 11.87 10.18 0.90
C ILE A 149 12.55 11.44 0.38
N ARG A 150 13.49 11.31 -0.57
CA ARG A 150 14.18 12.46 -1.16
C ARG A 150 13.23 13.45 -1.82
N LEU A 151 12.18 12.96 -2.45
CA LEU A 151 11.25 13.82 -3.18
C LEU A 151 10.20 14.49 -2.29
N ARG A 152 9.69 13.76 -1.29
CA ARG A 152 8.48 14.17 -0.57
C ARG A 152 8.36 13.67 0.88
N GLY A 153 9.34 12.97 1.37
CA GLY A 153 9.35 12.46 2.75
C GLY A 153 9.66 13.57 3.76
N PRO A 154 9.38 13.36 5.05
CA PRO A 154 9.93 14.19 6.10
C PRO A 154 11.45 14.00 6.14
N ALA A 155 12.19 15.09 6.38
CA ALA A 155 13.65 15.06 6.42
C ALA A 155 14.22 14.22 7.58
N ASP A 156 13.43 14.05 8.63
CA ASP A 156 13.74 13.32 9.87
C ASP A 156 13.13 11.90 9.90
N ASP A 157 12.81 11.31 8.75
CA ASP A 157 12.24 9.96 8.66
C ASP A 157 13.23 8.91 9.21
N PRO A 158 12.95 8.25 10.34
CA PRO A 158 13.89 7.34 10.99
C PRO A 158 13.91 5.94 10.37
N THR A 159 13.10 5.68 9.34
CA THR A 159 12.83 4.32 8.84
C THR A 159 14.10 3.61 8.39
N GLU A 160 14.94 4.28 7.59
CA GLU A 160 16.18 3.70 7.07
C GLU A 160 17.21 3.44 8.18
N THR A 161 17.43 4.42 9.06
CA THR A 161 18.35 4.28 10.21
C THR A 161 17.90 3.14 11.12
N LEU A 162 16.60 3.05 11.37
CA LEU A 162 16.05 1.98 12.20
C LEU A 162 16.18 0.61 11.53
N ALA A 163 15.98 0.53 10.21
CA ALA A 163 16.17 -0.70 9.45
C ALA A 163 17.60 -1.22 9.60
N ALA A 164 18.60 -0.35 9.39
CA ALA A 164 20.00 -0.69 9.54
C ALA A 164 20.36 -1.10 10.98
N ALA A 165 19.93 -0.34 11.98
CA ALA A 165 20.22 -0.60 13.39
C ALA A 165 19.59 -1.90 13.92
N LYS A 166 18.54 -2.40 13.29
CA LYS A 166 17.78 -3.60 13.72
C LYS A 166 17.98 -4.82 12.82
N GLY A 167 18.91 -4.75 11.87
CA GLY A 167 19.24 -5.86 10.98
C GLY A 167 18.10 -6.22 10.00
N ALA A 168 17.26 -5.25 9.64
CA ALA A 168 16.29 -5.47 8.58
C ALA A 168 16.99 -5.60 7.22
N LEU A 169 16.46 -6.42 6.34
CA LEU A 169 16.97 -6.61 4.98
C LEU A 169 16.70 -5.38 4.09
N GLY A 170 15.71 -4.59 4.45
CA GLY A 170 15.32 -3.38 3.76
C GLY A 170 14.08 -2.74 4.40
N PHE A 171 13.54 -1.75 3.70
CA PHE A 171 12.37 -1.04 4.18
C PHE A 171 11.46 -0.57 3.04
N VAL A 172 10.22 -0.26 3.38
CA VAL A 172 9.20 0.28 2.48
C VAL A 172 8.55 1.51 3.08
N ILE A 173 8.12 2.42 2.23
CA ILE A 173 7.26 3.55 2.61
C ILE A 173 6.09 3.69 1.66
N ALA A 174 5.00 4.23 2.15
CA ALA A 174 3.90 4.63 1.28
C ALA A 174 4.33 5.81 0.39
N HIS A 175 3.99 5.77 -0.90
CA HIS A 175 4.22 6.89 -1.83
C HIS A 175 3.42 8.13 -1.41
N THR A 176 2.26 7.93 -0.79
CA THR A 176 1.45 8.96 -0.13
C THR A 176 1.07 8.46 1.25
N GLY A 177 1.13 9.35 2.25
CA GLY A 177 0.76 9.00 3.62
C GLY A 177 1.92 8.57 4.50
N ALA A 178 1.59 8.02 5.64
CA ALA A 178 2.50 7.81 6.77
C ALA A 178 2.96 6.36 6.97
N ALA A 179 2.47 5.39 6.17
CA ALA A 179 2.82 3.98 6.36
C ALA A 179 4.29 3.72 6.04
N ARG A 180 4.96 3.02 6.92
CA ARG A 180 6.37 2.60 6.86
C ARG A 180 6.48 1.15 7.30
N GLY A 181 7.41 0.40 6.74
CA GLY A 181 7.65 -0.98 7.14
C GLY A 181 9.11 -1.39 6.97
N LEU A 182 9.57 -2.26 7.85
CA LEU A 182 10.88 -2.90 7.80
C LEU A 182 10.72 -4.33 7.32
N ILE A 183 11.58 -4.77 6.43
CA ILE A 183 11.53 -6.08 5.77
C ILE A 183 12.49 -7.03 6.47
N PHE A 184 11.97 -8.17 6.89
CA PHE A 184 12.75 -9.24 7.53
C PHE A 184 12.51 -10.59 6.84
N ALA A 185 13.46 -11.50 6.99
CA ALA A 185 13.20 -12.90 6.73
C ALA A 185 12.15 -13.41 7.76
N PRO A 186 11.32 -14.40 7.40
CA PRO A 186 10.31 -14.92 8.32
C PRO A 186 10.93 -15.44 9.61
N GLY A 187 10.41 -14.99 10.76
CA GLY A 187 10.88 -15.41 12.08
C GLY A 187 12.13 -14.69 12.61
N THR A 188 12.70 -13.72 11.86
CA THR A 188 13.91 -13.01 12.30
C THR A 188 13.64 -11.61 12.87
N VAL A 189 12.37 -11.22 12.97
CA VAL A 189 11.99 -9.92 13.57
C VAL A 189 12.36 -9.91 15.05
N PRO A 190 13.21 -8.97 15.50
CA PRO A 190 13.56 -8.87 16.92
C PRO A 190 12.33 -8.63 17.80
N GLU A 191 12.22 -9.30 18.94
CA GLU A 191 11.11 -9.11 19.87
C GLU A 191 10.99 -7.65 20.36
N THR A 192 12.11 -6.94 20.45
CA THR A 192 12.17 -5.53 20.82
C THR A 192 11.67 -4.58 19.73
N MET A 193 11.39 -5.08 18.53
CA MET A 193 11.05 -4.24 17.38
C MET A 193 9.83 -3.33 17.58
N PRO A 194 8.70 -3.82 18.13
CA PRO A 194 7.55 -2.94 18.40
C PRO A 194 7.84 -1.81 19.38
N ALA A 195 8.67 -2.05 20.39
CA ALA A 195 9.09 -1.01 21.32
C ALA A 195 10.02 0.01 20.65
N ALA A 196 10.97 -0.44 19.83
CA ALA A 196 11.88 0.43 19.09
C ALA A 196 11.11 1.34 18.10
N LEU A 197 10.12 0.80 17.38
CA LEU A 197 9.25 1.57 16.49
C LEU A 197 8.51 2.67 17.26
N ARG A 198 7.90 2.34 18.41
CA ARG A 198 7.19 3.34 19.23
C ARG A 198 8.14 4.43 19.74
N ALA A 199 9.32 4.05 20.21
CA ALA A 199 10.34 5.00 20.68
C ALA A 199 10.82 5.94 19.55
N SER A 200 10.79 5.47 18.29
CA SER A 200 11.09 6.27 17.10
C SER A 200 9.88 7.06 16.56
N GLY A 201 8.76 7.15 17.29
CA GLY A 201 7.60 7.97 16.94
C GLY A 201 6.57 7.29 16.02
N PHE A 202 6.71 5.98 15.76
CA PHE A 202 5.70 5.25 15.00
C PHE A 202 4.44 4.99 15.81
N ARG A 203 3.30 5.03 15.15
CA ARG A 203 1.97 4.74 15.73
C ARG A 203 1.33 3.57 15.00
N HIS A 204 0.34 2.92 15.61
CA HIS A 204 -0.40 1.78 15.05
C HIS A 204 0.56 0.71 14.49
N ILE A 205 1.37 0.13 15.36
CA ILE A 205 2.36 -0.87 14.96
C ILE A 205 1.65 -2.12 14.43
N LEU A 206 2.09 -2.56 13.27
CA LEU A 206 1.59 -3.73 12.55
C LEU A 206 2.73 -4.70 12.28
N ARG A 207 2.42 -6.00 12.31
CA ARG A 207 3.31 -7.08 11.91
C ARG A 207 2.52 -8.08 11.09
N PHE A 208 3.01 -8.42 9.91
CA PHE A 208 2.34 -9.36 9.00
C PHE A 208 3.33 -10.03 8.05
N ARG A 209 2.91 -11.13 7.43
CA ARG A 209 3.69 -11.88 6.45
C ARG A 209 3.10 -11.70 5.06
N ILE A 210 3.98 -11.60 4.06
CA ILE A 210 3.62 -11.55 2.64
C ILE A 210 4.56 -12.43 1.84
N GLY A 211 4.20 -12.69 0.56
CA GLY A 211 5.00 -13.54 -0.33
C GLY A 211 4.78 -15.04 -0.08
N GLY A 212 5.53 -15.84 -0.83
CA GLY A 212 5.26 -17.28 -0.94
C GLY A 212 4.10 -17.51 -1.92
N GLY A 213 4.33 -18.36 -2.94
CA GLY A 213 3.24 -18.81 -3.81
C GLY A 213 2.18 -19.59 -2.99
N ARG A 214 0.94 -19.61 -3.51
CA ARG A 214 -0.06 -20.58 -3.08
C ARG A 214 0.31 -21.95 -3.55
#